data_d0ecf8e05d954de808e7fb1b4a0828a0
#
_entry.id   d0ecf8e05d954de808e7fb1b4a0828a0
#
_cell.length_a   1.000
_cell.length_b   1.000
_cell.length_c   1.000
_cell.angle_alpha   90.00
_cell.angle_beta   90.00
_cell.angle_gamma   90.00
#
_symmetry.space_group_name_H-M   'P 1'
#
loop_
_entity.id
_entity.type
_entity.pdbx_description
1 polymer ?
#
loop_
_entity_poly.entity_id
_entity_poly.type
_entity_poly.pdbx_seq_one_letter_code
_entity_poly.pdbx_strand_id
1 'polypeptide(L)'
;MLITQGNTKVIVTASVLENVPKFLVDTGTGWITAEYNMLPRATQNRNSRERERSIKGRTHEIQRLIGRSMRAAFNYDKIGERTIRIDCDVIQADGGTRCASITGAFVAVFDAINYLYNEQMIYEFPDYKVTAGISLGLKNNKVLLDLNYEEDSKVDVDFNLVANEDLELIEIQGTAEGLPFNKEKLNEIIEAGEKGIMELIKIQKNVLNL
;
A
#
# COMPACT_ATOMS: atom_id res chain seq x y z
N MET A 1 7.44 9.44 -6.28
CA MET A 1 6.14 9.79 -6.92
C MET A 1 5.19 10.47 -5.92
N LEU A 2 4.16 11.19 -6.39
CA LEU A 2 3.08 11.75 -5.56
C LEU A 2 1.78 11.05 -5.97
N ILE A 3 1.11 10.39 -5.03
CA ILE A 3 -0.24 9.88 -5.23
C ILE A 3 -1.26 10.83 -4.60
N THR A 4 -2.36 11.08 -5.31
CA THR A 4 -3.52 11.83 -4.84
C THR A 4 -4.76 10.98 -5.04
N GLN A 5 -5.48 10.67 -3.96
CA GLN A 5 -6.71 9.90 -3.94
C GLN A 5 -7.74 10.68 -3.13
N GLY A 6 -8.73 11.28 -3.80
CA GLY A 6 -9.55 12.32 -3.19
C GLY A 6 -8.68 13.47 -2.64
N ASN A 7 -8.84 13.80 -1.37
CA ASN A 7 -8.02 14.78 -0.69
C ASN A 7 -6.78 14.17 0.00
N THR A 8 -6.65 12.86 0.04
CA THR A 8 -5.47 12.20 0.59
C THR A 8 -4.29 12.33 -0.38
N LYS A 9 -3.13 12.77 0.14
CA LYS A 9 -1.90 12.95 -0.64
C LYS A 9 -0.73 12.29 0.09
N VAL A 10 0.01 11.46 -0.62
CA VAL A 10 1.19 10.75 -0.09
C VAL A 10 2.35 10.90 -1.06
N ILE A 11 3.51 11.31 -0.55
CA ILE A 11 4.77 11.18 -1.28
C ILE A 11 5.29 9.78 -1.03
N VAL A 12 5.62 9.06 -2.09
CA VAL A 12 6.21 7.72 -2.02
C VAL A 12 7.52 7.71 -2.79
N THR A 13 8.58 7.29 -2.12
CA THR A 13 9.90 7.10 -2.72
C THR A 13 10.37 5.67 -2.52
N ALA A 14 11.27 5.21 -3.40
CA ALA A 14 11.94 3.92 -3.27
C ALA A 14 13.45 4.12 -3.39
N SER A 15 14.18 3.62 -2.40
CA SER A 15 15.64 3.64 -2.35
C SER A 15 16.19 2.24 -2.54
N VAL A 16 17.17 2.08 -3.42
CA VAL A 16 17.89 0.81 -3.61
C VAL A 16 19.13 0.82 -2.71
N LEU A 17 19.26 -0.19 -1.87
CA LEU A 17 20.40 -0.41 -0.97
C LEU A 17 21.15 -1.67 -1.40
N GLU A 18 22.49 -1.59 -1.51
CA GLU A 18 23.38 -2.72 -1.87
C GLU A 18 23.64 -3.67 -0.69
N ASN A 19 22.62 -3.95 0.09
CA ASN A 19 22.65 -4.90 1.20
C ASN A 19 21.27 -5.47 1.47
N VAL A 20 21.24 -6.62 2.13
CA VAL A 20 20.00 -7.27 2.58
C VAL A 20 20.03 -7.45 4.11
N PRO A 21 18.86 -7.70 4.74
CA PRO A 21 18.79 -8.09 6.13
C PRO A 21 19.68 -9.34 6.42
N LYS A 22 20.21 -9.45 7.64
CA LYS A 22 21.14 -10.52 8.03
C LYS A 22 20.67 -11.95 7.68
N PHE A 23 19.36 -12.18 7.71
CA PHE A 23 18.78 -13.50 7.42
C PHE A 23 18.74 -13.84 5.91
N LEU A 24 19.09 -12.90 5.02
CA LEU A 24 19.16 -13.09 3.57
C LEU A 24 20.58 -12.97 3.01
N VAL A 25 21.58 -12.73 3.85
CA VAL A 25 22.98 -12.69 3.41
C VAL A 25 23.40 -14.05 2.88
N ASP A 26 24.09 -14.08 1.73
CA ASP A 26 24.53 -15.28 1.02
C ASP A 26 23.40 -16.17 0.48
N THR A 27 22.16 -15.65 0.37
CA THR A 27 21.02 -16.37 -0.26
C THR A 27 20.82 -16.03 -1.71
N GLY A 28 21.39 -14.91 -2.20
CA GLY A 28 21.14 -14.36 -3.52
C GLY A 28 19.77 -13.69 -3.67
N THR A 29 18.96 -13.63 -2.62
CA THR A 29 17.58 -13.10 -2.61
C THR A 29 17.57 -11.64 -2.16
N GLY A 30 16.81 -10.81 -2.83
CA GLY A 30 16.58 -9.42 -2.44
C GLY A 30 15.52 -9.27 -1.34
N TRP A 31 15.24 -8.03 -0.98
CA TRP A 31 14.21 -7.71 -0.01
C TRP A 31 13.46 -6.42 -0.35
N ILE A 32 12.17 -6.36 0.00
CA ILE A 32 11.37 -5.14 -0.09
C ILE A 32 10.81 -4.83 1.30
N THR A 33 11.02 -3.61 1.77
CA THR A 33 10.54 -3.13 3.06
C THR A 33 9.97 -1.72 2.93
N ALA A 34 9.15 -1.30 3.89
CA ALA A 34 8.52 0.02 3.84
C ALA A 34 8.56 0.72 5.20
N GLU A 35 8.71 2.03 5.14
CA GLU A 35 8.44 2.96 6.21
C GLU A 35 7.20 3.80 5.87
N TYR A 36 6.44 4.18 6.88
CA TYR A 36 5.25 5.00 6.74
C TYR A 36 5.22 6.03 7.84
N ASN A 37 4.92 7.27 7.46
CA ASN A 37 4.79 8.34 8.44
C ASN A 37 3.74 9.37 7.99
N MET A 38 3.27 10.18 8.94
CA MET A 38 2.44 11.34 8.65
C MET A 38 3.18 12.62 9.02
N LEU A 39 3.19 13.60 8.13
CA LEU A 39 3.63 14.93 8.51
C LEU A 39 2.76 15.48 9.66
N PRO A 40 3.33 16.27 10.59
CA PRO A 40 2.56 16.79 11.73
C PRO A 40 1.26 17.51 11.35
N ARG A 41 1.22 18.12 10.18
CA ARG A 41 0.05 18.85 9.65
C ARG A 41 -0.68 18.12 8.53
N ALA A 42 -0.46 16.83 8.37
CA ALA A 42 -1.23 16.00 7.45
C ALA A 42 -2.73 15.93 7.84
N THR A 43 -3.06 16.13 9.10
CA THR A 43 -4.42 16.13 9.66
C THR A 43 -4.82 17.52 10.14
N GLN A 44 -6.13 17.73 10.37
CA GLN A 44 -6.68 18.99 10.89
C GLN A 44 -6.03 19.39 12.23
N ASN A 45 -5.87 18.43 13.13
CA ASN A 45 -5.13 18.62 14.37
C ASN A 45 -3.68 18.22 14.16
N ARG A 46 -2.74 18.99 14.73
CA ARG A 46 -1.32 18.70 14.62
C ARG A 46 -0.96 17.41 15.37
N ASN A 47 -0.41 16.43 14.66
CA ASN A 47 0.18 15.23 15.24
C ASN A 47 1.60 15.48 15.75
N SER A 48 2.02 14.76 16.80
CA SER A 48 3.43 14.70 17.19
C SER A 48 4.23 13.91 16.14
N ARG A 49 5.49 14.30 15.90
CA ARG A 49 6.39 13.51 15.09
C ARG A 49 6.71 12.19 15.82
N GLU A 50 6.59 11.10 15.12
CA GLU A 50 7.11 9.82 15.57
C GLU A 50 8.63 9.77 15.37
N ARG A 51 9.33 9.10 16.27
CA ARG A 51 10.79 8.89 16.22
C ARG A 51 11.06 7.40 16.32
N GLU A 52 12.18 6.92 15.80
CA GLU A 52 12.53 5.49 15.77
C GLU A 52 12.29 4.72 17.09
N ARG A 53 12.50 5.39 18.25
CA ARG A 53 12.28 4.78 19.56
C ARG A 53 10.87 4.87 20.11
N SER A 54 9.93 5.50 19.35
CA SER A 54 8.56 5.77 19.79
C SER A 54 7.54 5.67 18.66
N ILE A 55 7.78 4.75 17.73
CA ILE A 55 6.85 4.47 16.64
C ILE A 55 5.62 3.78 17.22
N LYS A 56 4.43 4.26 16.85
CA LYS A 56 3.15 3.70 17.31
C LYS A 56 2.86 2.35 16.64
N GLY A 57 2.10 1.50 17.34
CA GLY A 57 1.70 0.20 16.81
C GLY A 57 1.00 0.27 15.45
N ARG A 58 0.12 1.27 15.23
CA ARG A 58 -0.54 1.53 13.94
C ARG A 58 0.47 1.81 12.82
N THR A 59 1.48 2.61 13.07
CA THR A 59 2.52 2.91 12.08
C THR A 59 3.31 1.66 11.70
N HIS A 60 3.71 0.85 12.68
CA HIS A 60 4.36 -0.44 12.43
C HIS A 60 3.47 -1.41 11.65
N GLU A 61 2.17 -1.46 11.96
CA GLU A 61 1.19 -2.28 11.23
C GLU A 61 1.15 -1.87 9.76
N ILE A 62 1.02 -0.57 9.47
CA ILE A 62 0.94 -0.04 8.09
C ILE A 62 2.25 -0.30 7.33
N GLN A 63 3.41 -0.08 7.94
CA GLN A 63 4.73 -0.40 7.35
C GLN A 63 4.80 -1.87 6.93
N ARG A 64 4.38 -2.79 7.82
CA ARG A 64 4.36 -4.23 7.53
C ARG A 64 3.38 -4.58 6.41
N LEU A 65 2.22 -3.94 6.38
CA LEU A 65 1.20 -4.12 5.36
C LEU A 65 1.73 -3.71 3.98
N ILE A 66 2.31 -2.51 3.83
CA ILE A 66 2.90 -2.03 2.57
C ILE A 66 4.01 -2.98 2.12
N GLY A 67 4.94 -3.33 3.02
CA GLY A 67 6.04 -4.23 2.70
C GLY A 67 5.58 -5.61 2.23
N ARG A 68 4.57 -6.20 2.90
CA ARG A 68 3.98 -7.50 2.48
C ARG A 68 3.30 -7.40 1.12
N SER A 69 2.54 -6.34 0.89
CA SER A 69 1.86 -6.13 -0.39
C SER A 69 2.85 -6.06 -1.55
N MET A 70 3.97 -5.36 -1.37
CA MET A 70 5.00 -5.26 -2.41
C MET A 70 5.78 -6.56 -2.60
N ARG A 71 6.03 -7.33 -1.54
CA ARG A 71 6.64 -8.67 -1.68
C ARG A 71 5.71 -9.69 -2.34
N ALA A 72 4.40 -9.51 -2.23
CA ALA A 72 3.44 -10.33 -2.98
C ALA A 72 3.30 -9.87 -4.45
N ALA A 73 3.55 -8.59 -4.73
CA ALA A 73 3.42 -7.99 -6.05
C ALA A 73 4.62 -8.27 -6.98
N PHE A 74 5.84 -8.42 -6.42
CA PHE A 74 7.09 -8.56 -7.19
C PHE A 74 7.87 -9.81 -6.80
N ASN A 75 8.45 -10.47 -7.81
CA ASN A 75 9.43 -11.53 -7.58
C ASN A 75 10.79 -10.92 -7.21
N TYR A 76 10.96 -10.57 -5.93
CA TYR A 76 12.14 -9.88 -5.42
C TYR A 76 13.40 -10.77 -5.34
N ASP A 77 13.33 -12.07 -5.61
CA ASP A 77 14.51 -12.95 -5.73
C ASP A 77 15.41 -12.50 -6.90
N LYS A 78 14.81 -11.94 -7.96
CA LYS A 78 15.54 -11.51 -9.16
C LYS A 78 16.28 -10.17 -9.04
N ILE A 79 16.13 -9.43 -7.94
CA ILE A 79 16.88 -8.17 -7.74
C ILE A 79 18.26 -8.38 -7.10
N GLY A 80 18.62 -9.64 -6.79
CA GLY A 80 19.87 -9.98 -6.10
C GLY A 80 19.87 -9.49 -4.65
N GLU A 81 21.00 -9.57 -3.97
CA GLU A 81 21.12 -9.15 -2.55
C GLU A 81 21.03 -7.63 -2.35
N ARG A 82 19.90 -7.05 -2.76
CA ARG A 82 19.55 -5.63 -2.61
C ARG A 82 18.26 -5.48 -1.81
N THR A 83 18.17 -4.39 -1.09
CA THR A 83 16.92 -4.00 -0.43
C THR A 83 16.32 -2.81 -1.15
N ILE A 84 15.05 -2.91 -1.59
CA ILE A 84 14.26 -1.76 -1.98
C ILE A 84 13.52 -1.29 -0.73
N ARG A 85 13.89 -0.10 -0.24
CA ARG A 85 13.24 0.57 0.88
C ARG A 85 12.27 1.61 0.36
N ILE A 86 11.03 1.48 0.76
CA ILE A 86 9.93 2.39 0.40
C ILE A 86 9.72 3.34 1.57
N ASP A 87 9.63 4.63 1.28
CA ASP A 87 9.23 5.65 2.25
C ASP A 87 7.90 6.26 1.80
N CYS A 88 6.89 6.18 2.66
CA CYS A 88 5.55 6.73 2.44
C CYS A 88 5.30 7.87 3.43
N ASP A 89 5.36 9.12 2.96
CA ASP A 89 5.11 10.32 3.75
C ASP A 89 3.74 10.92 3.40
N VAL A 90 2.79 10.80 4.32
CA VAL A 90 1.47 11.39 4.17
C VAL A 90 1.56 12.90 4.43
N ILE A 91 1.32 13.69 3.37
CA ILE A 91 1.32 15.16 3.45
C ILE A 91 -0.07 15.73 3.73
N GLN A 92 -1.12 15.02 3.30
CA GLN A 92 -2.51 15.34 3.61
C GLN A 92 -3.31 14.05 3.77
N ALA A 93 -3.99 13.91 4.91
CA ALA A 93 -4.78 12.73 5.25
C ALA A 93 -6.28 13.05 5.26
N ASP A 94 -7.05 12.34 4.42
CA ASP A 94 -8.51 12.40 4.35
C ASP A 94 -9.10 11.01 4.08
N GLY A 95 -8.84 10.05 5.00
CA GLY A 95 -9.17 8.63 4.81
C GLY A 95 -8.19 7.88 3.91
N GLY A 96 -8.25 6.56 3.89
CA GLY A 96 -7.56 5.66 2.96
C GLY A 96 -6.03 5.78 2.85
N THR A 97 -5.33 6.43 3.78
CA THR A 97 -3.89 6.73 3.65
C THR A 97 -3.01 5.50 3.48
N ARG A 98 -3.35 4.38 4.14
CA ARG A 98 -2.63 3.10 4.00
C ARG A 98 -2.80 2.50 2.60
N CYS A 99 -4.00 2.56 2.05
CA CYS A 99 -4.33 2.06 0.72
C CYS A 99 -3.69 2.91 -0.38
N ALA A 100 -3.75 4.24 -0.26
CA ALA A 100 -3.03 5.15 -1.14
C ALA A 100 -1.51 4.89 -1.11
N SER A 101 -0.95 4.64 0.09
CA SER A 101 0.48 4.30 0.21
C SER A 101 0.84 2.99 -0.51
N ILE A 102 0.00 1.95 -0.43
CA ILE A 102 0.22 0.67 -1.14
C ILE A 102 0.17 0.90 -2.66
N THR A 103 -0.86 1.60 -3.14
CA THR A 103 -1.05 1.90 -4.56
C THR A 103 0.12 2.72 -5.11
N GLY A 104 0.57 3.73 -4.36
CA GLY A 104 1.75 4.52 -4.73
C GLY A 104 3.07 3.73 -4.62
N ALA A 105 3.19 2.84 -3.63
CA ALA A 105 4.39 2.02 -3.43
C ALA A 105 4.66 1.11 -4.62
N PHE A 106 3.61 0.53 -5.23
CA PHE A 106 3.79 -0.29 -6.44
C PHE A 106 4.50 0.49 -7.55
N VAL A 107 4.05 1.70 -7.84
CA VAL A 107 4.67 2.55 -8.88
C VAL A 107 6.12 2.90 -8.53
N ALA A 108 6.39 3.27 -7.28
CA ALA A 108 7.74 3.63 -6.86
C ALA A 108 8.71 2.43 -6.90
N VAL A 109 8.26 1.23 -6.54
CA VAL A 109 9.06 -0.01 -6.62
C VAL A 109 9.30 -0.39 -8.08
N PHE A 110 8.28 -0.29 -8.94
CA PHE A 110 8.42 -0.54 -10.37
C PHE A 110 9.47 0.39 -10.98
N ASP A 111 9.42 1.70 -10.69
CA ASP A 111 10.42 2.67 -11.16
C ASP A 111 11.82 2.33 -10.66
N ALA A 112 11.99 1.90 -9.40
CA ALA A 112 13.27 1.50 -8.85
C ALA A 112 13.83 0.24 -9.54
N ILE A 113 12.98 -0.76 -9.81
CA ILE A 113 13.37 -1.97 -10.55
C ILE A 113 13.71 -1.63 -12.00
N ASN A 114 12.92 -0.75 -12.64
CA ASN A 114 13.17 -0.30 -14.00
C ASN A 114 14.52 0.44 -14.11
N TYR A 115 14.87 1.24 -13.10
CA TYR A 115 16.20 1.84 -13.01
C TYR A 115 17.30 0.78 -12.93
N LEU A 116 17.19 -0.22 -12.05
CA LEU A 116 18.17 -1.31 -11.93
C LEU A 116 18.33 -2.07 -13.25
N TYR A 117 17.25 -2.34 -13.95
CA TYR A 117 17.28 -3.04 -15.23
C TYR A 117 17.93 -2.22 -16.34
N ASN A 118 17.58 -0.94 -16.46
CA ASN A 118 18.15 -0.04 -17.48
C ASN A 118 19.63 0.24 -17.26
N GLU A 119 20.09 0.33 -16.01
CA GLU A 119 21.51 0.47 -15.65
C GLU A 119 22.27 -0.85 -15.68
N GLN A 120 21.64 -1.94 -16.15
CA GLN A 120 22.22 -3.28 -16.24
C GLN A 120 22.75 -3.82 -14.90
N MET A 121 22.16 -3.37 -13.80
CA MET A 121 22.47 -3.86 -12.44
C MET A 121 21.77 -5.18 -12.12
N ILE A 122 20.71 -5.51 -12.87
CA ILE A 122 20.03 -6.80 -12.90
C ILE A 122 19.92 -7.27 -14.36
N TYR A 123 19.95 -8.59 -14.58
CA TYR A 123 19.97 -9.17 -15.94
C TYR A 123 18.56 -9.37 -16.53
N GLU A 124 17.57 -9.52 -15.66
CA GLU A 124 16.18 -9.82 -16.05
C GLU A 124 15.25 -8.93 -15.21
N PHE A 125 14.22 -8.39 -15.86
CA PHE A 125 13.17 -7.67 -15.13
C PHE A 125 12.36 -8.69 -14.31
N PRO A 126 12.17 -8.49 -12.98
CA PRO A 126 11.40 -9.40 -12.14
C PRO A 126 9.95 -9.55 -12.60
N ASP A 127 9.40 -10.75 -12.47
CA ASP A 127 7.96 -10.95 -12.65
C ASP A 127 7.21 -10.11 -11.61
N TYR A 128 6.08 -9.54 -12.01
CA TYR A 128 5.24 -8.74 -11.13
C TYR A 128 3.76 -8.89 -11.48
N LYS A 129 2.91 -8.48 -10.54
CA LYS A 129 1.47 -8.29 -10.73
C LYS A 129 1.10 -6.90 -10.26
N VAL A 130 0.49 -6.09 -11.14
CA VAL A 130 0.05 -4.74 -10.75
C VAL A 130 -0.91 -4.84 -9.59
N THR A 131 -0.60 -4.12 -8.51
CA THR A 131 -1.27 -4.29 -7.21
C THR A 131 -1.72 -2.94 -6.66
N ALA A 132 -2.94 -2.89 -6.16
CA ALA A 132 -3.50 -1.70 -5.55
C ALA A 132 -4.23 -2.02 -4.24
N GLY A 133 -4.41 -1.00 -3.40
CA GLY A 133 -5.19 -1.08 -2.18
C GLY A 133 -6.29 -0.03 -2.15
N ILE A 134 -7.45 -0.39 -1.57
CA ILE A 134 -8.59 0.51 -1.45
C ILE A 134 -9.24 0.37 -0.08
N SER A 135 -9.74 1.49 0.48
CA SER A 135 -10.55 1.50 1.69
C SER A 135 -12.04 1.42 1.35
N LEU A 136 -12.77 0.71 2.18
CA LEU A 136 -14.22 0.58 2.08
C LEU A 136 -14.85 0.68 3.46
N GLY A 137 -16.14 0.92 3.51
CA GLY A 137 -16.91 0.86 4.74
C GLY A 137 -18.32 0.36 4.53
N LEU A 138 -18.91 -0.13 5.59
CA LEU A 138 -20.33 -0.41 5.65
C LEU A 138 -20.99 0.62 6.54
N LYS A 139 -22.03 1.31 6.04
CA LYS A 139 -22.80 2.27 6.80
C LYS A 139 -24.29 2.11 6.48
N ASN A 140 -25.12 1.94 7.51
CA ASN A 140 -26.56 1.72 7.34
C ASN A 140 -26.85 0.66 6.26
N ASN A 141 -26.14 -0.46 6.31
CA ASN A 141 -26.23 -1.58 5.36
C ASN A 141 -25.85 -1.27 3.90
N LYS A 142 -25.20 -0.12 3.63
CA LYS A 142 -24.69 0.26 2.31
C LYS A 142 -23.16 0.23 2.30
N VAL A 143 -22.60 -0.35 1.25
CA VAL A 143 -21.14 -0.35 1.03
C VAL A 143 -20.74 1.02 0.47
N LEU A 144 -19.73 1.62 1.08
CA LEU A 144 -19.08 2.84 0.64
C LEU A 144 -17.67 2.49 0.14
N LEU A 145 -17.25 3.10 -0.95
CA LEU A 145 -15.96 2.87 -1.58
C LEU A 145 -15.10 4.13 -1.47
N ASP A 146 -13.82 3.96 -1.13
CA ASP A 146 -12.84 5.04 -1.04
C ASP A 146 -13.25 6.14 -0.05
N LEU A 147 -13.31 5.76 1.22
CA LEU A 147 -13.82 6.62 2.30
C LEU A 147 -12.97 7.86 2.51
N ASN A 148 -13.61 9.03 2.59
CA ASN A 148 -13.00 10.20 3.20
C ASN A 148 -13.01 10.10 4.73
N TYR A 149 -12.34 11.02 5.44
CA TYR A 149 -12.22 10.99 6.90
C TYR A 149 -13.58 11.08 7.64
N GLU A 150 -14.52 11.85 7.11
CA GLU A 150 -15.84 12.00 7.74
C GLU A 150 -16.67 10.72 7.63
N GLU A 151 -16.54 10.00 6.52
CA GLU A 151 -17.18 8.72 6.30
C GLU A 151 -16.51 7.64 7.15
N ASP A 152 -15.17 7.51 7.06
CA ASP A 152 -14.34 6.56 7.79
C ASP A 152 -14.60 6.60 9.31
N SER A 153 -14.72 7.81 9.87
CA SER A 153 -15.00 8.00 11.31
C SER A 153 -16.43 7.61 11.76
N LYS A 154 -17.32 7.27 10.83
CA LYS A 154 -18.76 7.03 11.10
C LYS A 154 -19.27 5.72 10.51
N VAL A 155 -18.44 4.92 9.87
CA VAL A 155 -18.86 3.62 9.34
C VAL A 155 -19.09 2.59 10.46
N ASP A 156 -19.99 1.66 10.19
CA ASP A 156 -20.27 0.53 11.08
C ASP A 156 -19.21 -0.57 10.97
N VAL A 157 -18.57 -0.65 9.77
CA VAL A 157 -17.43 -1.54 9.48
C VAL A 157 -16.38 -0.75 8.69
N ASP A 158 -15.14 -0.72 9.19
CA ASP A 158 -13.95 -0.27 8.45
C ASP A 158 -13.32 -1.47 7.74
N PHE A 159 -13.02 -1.31 6.45
CA PHE A 159 -12.51 -2.39 5.62
C PHE A 159 -11.41 -1.89 4.68
N ASN A 160 -10.33 -2.67 4.56
CA ASN A 160 -9.26 -2.42 3.60
C ASN A 160 -9.02 -3.67 2.78
N LEU A 161 -8.92 -3.51 1.47
CA LEU A 161 -8.69 -4.58 0.51
C LEU A 161 -7.43 -4.28 -0.30
N VAL A 162 -6.57 -5.29 -0.46
CA VAL A 162 -5.42 -5.24 -1.37
C VAL A 162 -5.50 -6.44 -2.28
N ALA A 163 -5.48 -6.21 -3.59
CA ALA A 163 -5.46 -7.27 -4.59
C ALA A 163 -4.61 -6.88 -5.80
N ASN A 164 -4.26 -7.87 -6.61
CA ASN A 164 -3.54 -7.68 -7.86
C ASN A 164 -4.50 -7.56 -9.06
N GLU A 165 -3.95 -7.39 -10.25
CA GLU A 165 -4.68 -7.25 -11.51
C GLU A 165 -5.50 -8.47 -11.94
N ASP A 166 -5.22 -9.63 -11.38
CA ASP A 166 -5.99 -10.87 -11.58
C ASP A 166 -7.06 -11.05 -10.49
N LEU A 167 -7.26 -10.05 -9.63
CA LEU A 167 -8.15 -10.06 -8.45
C LEU A 167 -7.77 -11.12 -7.41
N GLU A 168 -6.52 -11.57 -7.40
CA GLU A 168 -6.00 -12.39 -6.31
C GLU A 168 -5.78 -11.53 -5.07
N LEU A 169 -6.34 -11.97 -3.95
CA LEU A 169 -6.37 -11.22 -2.70
C LEU A 169 -5.02 -11.31 -1.98
N ILE A 170 -4.44 -10.17 -1.63
CA ILE A 170 -3.17 -10.07 -0.89
C ILE A 170 -3.44 -9.78 0.58
N GLU A 171 -4.37 -8.89 0.87
CA GLU A 171 -4.76 -8.54 2.24
C GLU A 171 -6.25 -8.24 2.30
N ILE A 172 -6.90 -8.78 3.33
CA ILE A 172 -8.26 -8.43 3.74
C ILE A 172 -8.19 -8.03 5.20
N GLN A 173 -8.61 -6.82 5.51
CA GLN A 173 -8.68 -6.30 6.86
C GLN A 173 -10.05 -5.67 7.06
N GLY A 174 -10.85 -6.20 7.96
CA GLY A 174 -12.20 -5.71 8.24
C GLY A 174 -12.51 -5.75 9.73
N THR A 175 -13.01 -4.64 10.25
CA THR A 175 -13.35 -4.50 11.67
C THR A 175 -14.75 -3.91 11.82
N ALA A 176 -15.62 -4.60 12.56
CA ALA A 176 -16.90 -4.05 12.96
C ALA A 176 -16.71 -3.13 14.18
N GLU A 177 -17.04 -1.85 14.03
CA GLU A 177 -16.94 -0.87 15.13
C GLU A 177 -18.14 -0.91 16.08
N GLY A 178 -19.19 -1.63 15.72
CA GLY A 178 -20.41 -1.78 16.52
C GLY A 178 -21.02 -3.17 16.40
N LEU A 179 -21.97 -3.34 15.49
CA LEU A 179 -22.64 -4.62 15.26
C LEU A 179 -21.87 -5.49 14.27
N PRO A 180 -21.79 -6.81 14.49
CA PRO A 180 -21.15 -7.72 13.56
C PRO A 180 -21.90 -7.73 12.21
N PHE A 181 -21.16 -8.00 11.14
CA PHE A 181 -21.70 -8.17 9.79
C PHE A 181 -21.61 -9.63 9.34
N ASN A 182 -22.49 -10.03 8.44
CA ASN A 182 -22.58 -11.40 7.96
C ASN A 182 -21.70 -11.63 6.70
N LYS A 183 -21.62 -12.88 6.25
CA LYS A 183 -20.80 -13.28 5.11
C LYS A 183 -21.31 -12.69 3.80
N GLU A 184 -22.61 -12.51 3.64
CA GLU A 184 -23.19 -11.89 2.45
C GLU A 184 -22.70 -10.45 2.30
N LYS A 185 -22.63 -9.69 3.40
CA LYS A 185 -22.08 -8.33 3.40
C LYS A 185 -20.57 -8.31 3.14
N LEU A 186 -19.83 -9.28 3.63
CA LEU A 186 -18.42 -9.43 3.29
C LEU A 186 -18.23 -9.58 1.78
N ASN A 187 -19.03 -10.41 1.14
CA ASN A 187 -18.95 -10.61 -0.31
C ASN A 187 -19.28 -9.31 -1.08
N GLU A 188 -20.35 -8.59 -0.68
CA GLU A 188 -20.70 -7.30 -1.28
C GLU A 188 -19.55 -6.26 -1.15
N ILE A 189 -18.86 -6.23 0.01
CA ILE A 189 -17.72 -5.34 0.24
C ILE A 189 -16.56 -5.72 -0.68
N ILE A 190 -16.24 -7.01 -0.80
CA ILE A 190 -15.16 -7.50 -1.67
C ILE A 190 -15.46 -7.16 -3.13
N GLU A 191 -16.66 -7.46 -3.63
CA GLU A 191 -17.06 -7.15 -5.01
C GLU A 191 -16.99 -5.64 -5.33
N ALA A 192 -17.34 -4.79 -4.38
CA ALA A 192 -17.18 -3.34 -4.53
C ALA A 192 -15.71 -2.94 -4.55
N GLY A 193 -14.89 -3.54 -3.70
CA GLY A 193 -13.46 -3.30 -3.61
C GLY A 193 -12.70 -3.71 -4.87
N GLU A 194 -13.04 -4.86 -5.45
CA GLU A 194 -12.47 -5.35 -6.71
C GLU A 194 -12.67 -4.34 -7.84
N LYS A 195 -13.85 -3.73 -7.95
CA LYS A 195 -14.13 -2.69 -8.96
C LYS A 195 -13.23 -1.47 -8.76
N GLY A 196 -13.10 -1.00 -7.52
CA GLY A 196 -12.24 0.15 -7.21
C GLY A 196 -10.75 -0.15 -7.44
N ILE A 197 -10.30 -1.36 -7.09
CA ILE A 197 -8.92 -1.82 -7.34
C ILE A 197 -8.62 -1.82 -8.84
N MET A 198 -9.52 -2.33 -9.67
CA MET A 198 -9.31 -2.36 -11.13
C MET A 198 -9.20 -0.95 -11.73
N GLU A 199 -9.96 0.03 -11.20
CA GLU A 199 -9.82 1.44 -11.61
C GLU A 199 -8.44 2.00 -11.23
N LEU A 200 -7.95 1.73 -10.02
CA LEU A 200 -6.63 2.15 -9.57
C LEU A 200 -5.52 1.49 -10.39
N ILE A 201 -5.63 0.19 -10.67
CA ILE A 201 -4.68 -0.55 -11.52
C ILE A 201 -4.62 0.02 -12.93
N LYS A 202 -5.77 0.39 -13.51
CA LYS A 202 -5.81 1.06 -14.82
C LYS A 202 -5.02 2.38 -14.81
N ILE A 203 -5.13 3.15 -13.73
CA ILE A 203 -4.36 4.40 -13.57
C ILE A 203 -2.87 4.11 -13.44
N GLN A 204 -2.49 3.11 -12.61
CA GLN A 204 -1.08 2.70 -12.45
C GLN A 204 -0.48 2.28 -13.80
N LYS A 205 -1.18 1.43 -14.57
CA LYS A 205 -0.74 1.00 -15.90
C LYS A 205 -0.54 2.18 -16.85
N ASN A 206 -1.46 3.13 -16.87
CA ASN A 206 -1.34 4.33 -17.70
C ASN A 206 -0.11 5.18 -17.32
N VAL A 207 0.17 5.35 -16.02
CA VAL A 207 1.33 6.11 -15.54
C VAL A 207 2.64 5.41 -15.88
N LEU A 208 2.67 4.08 -15.84
CA LEU A 208 3.83 3.25 -16.12
C LEU A 208 4.01 2.88 -17.60
N ASN A 209 3.05 3.26 -18.46
CA ASN A 209 3.01 2.89 -19.89
C ASN A 209 2.99 1.36 -20.12
N LEU A 210 2.19 0.63 -19.33
CA LEU A 210 1.99 -0.82 -19.37
C LEU A 210 0.73 -1.21 -20.13
#